data_629a3b0f23b3d0ccaf6563cfeed33d36
#
_entry.id   629a3b0f23b3d0ccaf6563cfeed33d36
#
_cell.length_a   1.000
_cell.length_b   1.000
_cell.length_c   1.000
_cell.angle_alpha   90.00
_cell.angle_beta   90.00
_cell.angle_gamma   90.00
#
_symmetry.space_group_name_H-M   'P 1'
#
loop_
_entity.id
_entity.type
_entity.pdbx_description
1 polymer ?
#
loop_
_entity_poly.entity_id
_entity_poly.type
_entity_poly.pdbx_seq_one_letter_code
_entity_poly.pdbx_strand_id
1 'polypeptide(L)'
;YIGQSLPALDAVKSAVIVVDATKGVELMTERMMNWAEKRGLCRMIVINKIDVPGVDLMGVLDQLKLTFGDAVIPLNLPTKGMTHVIDCYNTEEGESDIMSVSDVHRAFIERVVEVDDATMERYLEEGDADPASLHAPITKALREGHIIPVCFTSAKNLIGIRDFMKVIIRHLPSPAEANVSLFEKRDGTPIPTEPSAQMPVLAHVFKIISDPFVGKIGI
;
A
#
# COMPACT_ATOMS: atom_id res chain seq x y z
N TYR A 1 -10.51 -18.85 -5.49
CA TYR A 1 -10.85 -17.47 -5.90
C TYR A 1 -9.76 -16.77 -6.74
N ILE A 2 -8.62 -17.43 -7.09
CA ILE A 2 -7.53 -16.85 -7.88
C ILE A 2 -8.03 -16.27 -9.21
N GLY A 3 -8.92 -16.98 -9.93
CA GLY A 3 -9.48 -16.54 -11.20
C GLY A 3 -10.31 -15.25 -11.14
N GLN A 4 -10.69 -14.79 -9.94
CA GLN A 4 -11.37 -13.50 -9.74
C GLN A 4 -10.42 -12.42 -9.25
N SER A 5 -9.39 -12.80 -8.46
CA SER A 5 -8.45 -11.84 -7.88
C SER A 5 -7.47 -11.29 -8.92
N LEU A 6 -7.02 -12.12 -9.87
CA LEU A 6 -6.08 -11.67 -10.91
C LEU A 6 -6.64 -10.59 -11.83
N PRO A 7 -7.86 -10.75 -12.40
CA PRO A 7 -8.45 -9.67 -13.19
C PRO A 7 -8.69 -8.38 -12.38
N ALA A 8 -8.99 -8.50 -11.08
CA ALA A 8 -9.18 -7.33 -10.23
C ALA A 8 -7.90 -6.48 -10.10
N LEU A 9 -6.71 -7.10 -10.11
CA LEU A 9 -5.44 -6.36 -10.10
C LEU A 9 -5.21 -5.57 -11.39
N ASP A 10 -5.80 -5.98 -12.50
CA ASP A 10 -5.70 -5.26 -13.77
C ASP A 10 -6.62 -4.01 -13.79
N ALA A 11 -7.62 -3.97 -12.90
CA ALA A 11 -8.58 -2.86 -12.80
C ALA A 11 -8.17 -1.74 -11.85
N VAL A 12 -7.09 -1.92 -11.08
CA VAL A 12 -6.72 -1.01 -9.98
C VAL A 12 -5.30 -0.46 -10.14
N LYS A 13 -5.01 0.61 -9.42
CA LYS A 13 -3.66 1.23 -9.37
C LYS A 13 -2.94 0.97 -8.06
N SER A 14 -3.68 0.59 -7.03
CA SER A 14 -3.15 0.22 -5.71
C SER A 14 -3.77 -1.08 -5.24
N ALA A 15 -2.98 -1.93 -4.63
CA ALA A 15 -3.40 -3.21 -4.07
C ALA A 15 -3.14 -3.24 -2.57
N VAL A 16 -4.19 -3.51 -1.80
CA VAL A 16 -4.10 -3.75 -0.35
C VAL A 16 -4.26 -5.24 -0.10
N ILE A 17 -3.21 -5.87 0.39
CA ILE A 17 -3.19 -7.31 0.70
C ILE A 17 -3.45 -7.49 2.20
N VAL A 18 -4.52 -8.19 2.54
CA VAL A 18 -4.90 -8.46 3.93
C VAL A 18 -4.29 -9.79 4.37
N VAL A 19 -3.48 -9.74 5.43
CA VAL A 19 -2.83 -10.89 6.07
C VAL A 19 -3.55 -11.20 7.37
N ASP A 20 -3.91 -12.46 7.56
CA ASP A 20 -4.45 -12.96 8.83
C ASP A 20 -3.29 -13.15 9.82
N ALA A 21 -3.26 -12.36 10.89
CA ALA A 21 -2.20 -12.40 11.88
C ALA A 21 -2.00 -13.77 12.53
N THR A 22 -3.07 -14.59 12.58
CA THR A 22 -3.00 -15.95 13.14
C THR A 22 -2.34 -16.96 12.22
N LYS A 23 -2.17 -16.62 10.93
CA LYS A 23 -1.60 -17.51 9.90
C LYS A 23 -0.27 -17.01 9.36
N GLY A 24 0.00 -15.72 9.47
CA GLY A 24 1.19 -15.10 8.90
C GLY A 24 1.16 -15.03 7.38
N VAL A 25 2.33 -15.09 6.76
CA VAL A 25 2.49 -15.03 5.30
C VAL A 25 2.12 -16.37 4.67
N GLU A 26 1.03 -16.40 3.90
CA GLU A 26 0.58 -17.57 3.16
C GLU A 26 1.04 -17.47 1.69
N LEU A 27 1.10 -18.60 1.00
CA LEU A 27 1.45 -18.67 -0.43
C LEU A 27 0.66 -17.69 -1.31
N MET A 28 -0.62 -17.45 -0.96
CA MET A 28 -1.45 -16.48 -1.70
C MET A 28 -1.05 -15.03 -1.43
N THR A 29 -0.56 -14.72 -0.23
CA THR A 29 0.02 -13.41 0.10
C THR A 29 1.20 -13.12 -0.82
N GLU A 30 2.15 -14.04 -0.91
CA GLU A 30 3.33 -13.90 -1.79
C GLU A 30 2.93 -13.75 -3.26
N ARG A 31 2.03 -14.61 -3.75
CA ARG A 31 1.56 -14.55 -5.15
C ARG A 31 0.90 -13.22 -5.48
N MET A 32 -0.01 -12.74 -4.63
CA MET A 32 -0.73 -11.49 -4.86
C MET A 32 0.22 -10.29 -4.83
N MET A 33 1.18 -10.27 -3.90
CA MET A 33 2.22 -9.23 -3.84
C MET A 33 3.09 -9.22 -5.10
N ASN A 34 3.57 -10.39 -5.53
CA ASN A 34 4.38 -10.52 -6.75
C ASN A 34 3.61 -10.14 -8.02
N TRP A 35 2.32 -10.44 -8.09
CA TRP A 35 1.49 -10.04 -9.23
C TRP A 35 1.20 -8.55 -9.24
N ALA A 36 0.98 -7.94 -8.08
CA ALA A 36 0.83 -6.50 -7.94
C ALA A 36 2.11 -5.77 -8.37
N GLU A 37 3.28 -6.26 -7.92
CA GLU A 37 4.57 -5.72 -8.32
C GLU A 37 4.80 -5.77 -9.83
N LYS A 38 4.61 -6.94 -10.45
CA LYS A 38 4.77 -7.12 -11.90
C LYS A 38 3.85 -6.23 -12.73
N ARG A 39 2.76 -5.75 -12.15
CA ARG A 39 1.82 -4.81 -12.78
C ARG A 39 2.12 -3.34 -12.45
N GLY A 40 3.17 -3.09 -11.68
CA GLY A 40 3.54 -1.74 -11.23
C GLY A 40 2.47 -1.11 -10.32
N LEU A 41 1.73 -1.92 -9.56
CA LEU A 41 0.75 -1.41 -8.61
C LEU A 41 1.44 -0.92 -7.33
N CYS A 42 0.93 0.17 -6.76
CA CYS A 42 1.28 0.55 -5.40
C CYS A 42 0.78 -0.54 -4.44
N ARG A 43 1.63 -0.98 -3.53
CA ARG A 43 1.34 -2.12 -2.64
C ARG A 43 1.24 -1.66 -1.21
N MET A 44 0.30 -2.24 -0.47
CA MET A 44 0.12 -2.03 0.96
C MET A 44 -0.31 -3.34 1.61
N ILE A 45 0.07 -3.56 2.86
CA ILE A 45 -0.30 -4.74 3.64
C ILE A 45 -1.14 -4.32 4.84
N VAL A 46 -2.16 -5.10 5.15
CA VAL A 46 -2.95 -4.97 6.38
C VAL A 46 -2.82 -6.27 7.16
N ILE A 47 -2.20 -6.21 8.33
CA ILE A 47 -2.19 -7.32 9.30
C ILE A 47 -3.48 -7.22 10.11
N ASN A 48 -4.41 -8.12 9.85
CA ASN A 48 -5.72 -8.14 10.49
C ASN A 48 -5.80 -9.21 11.60
N LYS A 49 -6.74 -9.05 12.52
CA LYS A 49 -6.98 -9.92 13.69
C LYS A 49 -5.90 -9.79 14.77
N ILE A 50 -5.38 -8.60 14.98
CA ILE A 50 -4.39 -8.33 16.04
C ILE A 50 -4.95 -8.57 17.45
N ASP A 51 -6.27 -8.63 17.59
CA ASP A 51 -7.01 -8.85 18.82
C ASP A 51 -7.07 -10.32 19.27
N VAL A 52 -6.58 -11.25 18.45
CA VAL A 52 -6.58 -12.67 18.81
C VAL A 52 -5.47 -12.96 19.82
N PRO A 53 -5.81 -13.53 21.00
CA PRO A 53 -4.80 -13.82 22.02
C PRO A 53 -3.71 -14.77 21.52
N GLY A 54 -2.47 -14.48 21.89
CA GLY A 54 -1.32 -15.33 21.59
C GLY A 54 -0.76 -15.21 20.16
N VAL A 55 -1.24 -14.23 19.39
CA VAL A 55 -0.68 -13.95 18.05
C VAL A 55 0.68 -13.26 18.19
N ASP A 56 1.69 -13.79 17.49
CA ASP A 56 3.03 -13.20 17.40
C ASP A 56 3.08 -12.17 16.25
N LEU A 57 2.71 -10.93 16.53
CA LEU A 57 2.68 -9.85 15.53
C LEU A 57 4.08 -9.45 15.05
N MET A 58 5.10 -9.55 15.92
CA MET A 58 6.49 -9.33 15.53
C MET A 58 6.96 -10.40 14.54
N GLY A 59 6.71 -11.67 14.84
CA GLY A 59 7.04 -12.76 13.94
C GLY A 59 6.34 -12.65 12.58
N VAL A 60 5.09 -12.17 12.53
CA VAL A 60 4.40 -11.90 11.26
C VAL A 60 5.06 -10.75 10.50
N LEU A 61 5.44 -9.67 11.17
CA LEU A 61 6.14 -8.54 10.54
C LEU A 61 7.51 -8.95 10.02
N ASP A 62 8.26 -9.77 10.78
CA ASP A 62 9.58 -10.29 10.38
C ASP A 62 9.46 -11.23 9.16
N GLN A 63 8.42 -12.07 9.10
CA GLN A 63 8.14 -12.88 7.91
C GLN A 63 7.85 -12.01 6.69
N LEU A 64 7.10 -10.91 6.84
CA LEU A 64 6.84 -9.98 5.76
C LEU A 64 8.12 -9.30 5.27
N LYS A 65 8.98 -8.85 6.18
CA LYS A 65 10.28 -8.26 5.83
C LYS A 65 11.21 -9.27 5.17
N LEU A 66 11.26 -10.50 5.67
CA LEU A 66 12.06 -11.58 5.07
C LEU A 66 11.58 -11.88 3.62
N THR A 67 10.27 -11.83 3.38
CA THR A 67 9.68 -12.20 2.09
C THR A 67 9.71 -11.05 1.07
N PHE A 68 9.45 -9.81 1.51
CA PHE A 68 9.26 -8.64 0.63
C PHE A 68 10.31 -7.56 0.81
N GLY A 69 11.30 -7.78 1.69
CA GLY A 69 12.43 -6.89 1.90
C GLY A 69 12.16 -5.73 2.86
N ASP A 70 13.16 -4.87 2.97
CA ASP A 70 13.20 -3.73 3.91
C ASP A 70 12.23 -2.60 3.53
N ALA A 71 11.59 -2.68 2.36
CA ALA A 71 10.52 -1.78 1.95
C ALA A 71 9.27 -1.91 2.84
N VAL A 72 9.12 -3.02 3.59
CA VAL A 72 8.00 -3.28 4.49
C VAL A 72 8.14 -2.45 5.77
N ILE A 73 7.31 -1.41 5.92
CA ILE A 73 7.38 -0.46 7.04
C ILE A 73 5.99 -0.26 7.66
N PRO A 74 5.84 -0.45 8.99
CA PRO A 74 4.62 -0.12 9.69
C PRO A 74 4.30 1.38 9.66
N LEU A 75 3.02 1.74 9.48
CA LEU A 75 2.52 3.11 9.64
C LEU A 75 1.72 3.31 10.93
N ASN A 76 1.27 2.23 11.55
CA ASN A 76 0.73 2.24 12.88
C ASN A 76 1.24 1.03 13.66
N LEU A 77 1.20 1.10 14.98
CA LEU A 77 1.60 0.01 15.87
C LEU A 77 0.51 -0.28 16.89
N PRO A 78 0.32 -1.55 17.28
CA PRO A 78 -0.58 -1.92 18.36
C PRO A 78 -0.13 -1.34 19.70
N THR A 79 -1.08 -0.95 20.53
CA THR A 79 -0.84 -0.41 21.88
C THR A 79 -1.96 -0.80 22.83
N LYS A 80 -1.70 -0.65 24.14
CA LYS A 80 -2.64 -0.95 25.23
C LYS A 80 -3.18 -2.38 25.19
N GLY A 81 -2.27 -3.34 25.02
CA GLY A 81 -2.64 -4.76 24.96
C GLY A 81 -3.44 -5.10 23.69
N MET A 82 -3.02 -4.58 22.54
CA MET A 82 -3.63 -4.82 21.22
C MET A 82 -5.08 -4.27 21.08
N THR A 83 -5.52 -3.38 21.99
CA THR A 83 -6.87 -2.80 21.94
C THR A 83 -6.95 -1.49 21.18
N HIS A 84 -5.81 -0.85 20.90
CA HIS A 84 -5.69 0.39 20.17
C HIS A 84 -4.51 0.31 19.20
N VAL A 85 -4.38 1.32 18.35
CA VAL A 85 -3.17 1.54 17.55
C VAL A 85 -2.69 2.97 17.73
N ILE A 86 -1.38 3.18 17.57
CA ILE A 86 -0.73 4.48 17.52
C ILE A 86 -0.26 4.75 16.09
N ASP A 87 -0.52 5.96 15.59
CA ASP A 87 -0.13 6.41 14.26
C ASP A 87 1.34 6.85 14.29
N CYS A 88 2.22 6.05 13.66
CA CYS A 88 3.66 6.31 13.64
C CYS A 88 4.08 7.34 12.58
N TYR A 89 3.19 7.72 11.66
CA TYR A 89 3.48 8.78 10.68
C TYR A 89 3.40 10.17 11.32
N ASN A 90 2.34 10.42 12.12
CA ASN A 90 2.12 11.74 12.74
C ASN A 90 2.65 11.82 14.18
N THR A 91 3.17 10.73 14.75
CA THR A 91 3.59 10.68 16.15
C THR A 91 4.99 10.09 16.23
N GLU A 92 5.92 10.89 16.76
CA GLU A 92 7.31 10.50 16.93
C GLU A 92 7.56 9.72 18.23
N GLU A 93 6.74 9.95 19.24
CA GLU A 93 6.87 9.32 20.56
C GLU A 93 5.58 8.65 20.98
N GLY A 94 5.70 7.56 21.74
CA GLY A 94 4.56 6.84 22.28
C GLY A 94 4.90 5.42 22.70
N GLU A 95 3.94 4.80 23.39
CA GLU A 95 4.08 3.41 23.81
C GLU A 95 3.38 2.47 22.83
N SER A 96 4.08 1.43 22.42
CA SER A 96 3.57 0.34 21.60
C SER A 96 3.86 -1.00 22.27
N ASP A 97 3.00 -1.98 21.98
CA ASP A 97 3.12 -3.33 22.53
C ASP A 97 4.19 -4.18 21.83
N ILE A 98 4.71 -3.74 20.65
CA ILE A 98 5.59 -4.59 19.84
C ILE A 98 6.96 -3.98 19.52
N MET A 99 7.06 -2.67 19.29
CA MET A 99 8.33 -2.03 18.92
C MET A 99 8.30 -0.52 19.18
N SER A 100 9.46 0.14 19.12
CA SER A 100 9.59 1.59 19.34
C SER A 100 8.87 2.41 18.26
N VAL A 101 8.00 3.33 18.68
CA VAL A 101 7.28 4.26 17.80
C VAL A 101 8.27 5.19 17.09
N SER A 102 9.25 5.73 17.83
CA SER A 102 10.26 6.65 17.27
C SER A 102 11.15 5.99 16.23
N ASP A 103 11.52 4.70 16.44
CA ASP A 103 12.32 3.98 15.45
C ASP A 103 11.55 3.72 14.17
N VAL A 104 10.25 3.38 14.28
CA VAL A 104 9.38 3.18 13.12
C VAL A 104 9.15 4.49 12.37
N HIS A 105 8.87 5.57 13.09
CA HIS A 105 8.72 6.90 12.51
C HIS A 105 9.96 7.30 11.71
N ARG A 106 11.13 7.25 12.35
CA ARG A 106 12.42 7.57 11.72
C ARG A 106 12.70 6.72 10.51
N ALA A 107 12.55 5.39 10.61
CA ALA A 107 12.79 4.48 9.49
C ALA A 107 11.86 4.77 8.29
N PHE A 108 10.61 5.18 8.56
CA PHE A 108 9.69 5.59 7.51
C PHE A 108 10.15 6.87 6.81
N ILE A 109 10.47 7.92 7.59
CA ILE A 109 10.93 9.21 7.05
C ILE A 109 12.21 9.04 6.24
N GLU A 110 13.21 8.35 6.78
CA GLU A 110 14.48 8.07 6.09
C GLU A 110 14.25 7.39 4.74
N ARG A 111 13.38 6.38 4.69
CA ARG A 111 13.06 5.67 3.45
C ARG A 111 12.31 6.52 2.43
N VAL A 112 11.48 7.45 2.89
CA VAL A 112 10.74 8.37 2.01
C VAL A 112 11.66 9.44 1.43
N VAL A 113 12.55 10.02 2.23
CA VAL A 113 13.45 11.08 1.75
C VAL A 113 14.54 10.56 0.81
N GLU A 114 14.92 9.27 0.93
CA GLU A 114 15.90 8.62 0.02
C GLU A 114 15.49 8.63 -1.46
N VAL A 115 14.21 8.80 -1.78
CA VAL A 115 13.74 8.76 -3.19
C VAL A 115 13.84 10.09 -3.92
N ASP A 116 14.21 11.16 -3.22
CA ASP A 116 14.26 12.52 -3.78
C ASP A 116 15.43 13.32 -3.19
N ASP A 117 16.44 13.59 -4.01
CA ASP A 117 17.69 14.25 -3.57
C ASP A 117 17.42 15.60 -2.89
N ALA A 118 16.48 16.40 -3.41
CA ALA A 118 16.17 17.72 -2.82
C ALA A 118 15.47 17.60 -1.46
N THR A 119 14.67 16.56 -1.26
CA THR A 119 14.05 16.25 0.03
C THR A 119 15.07 15.70 1.01
N MET A 120 16.00 14.87 0.55
CA MET A 120 17.12 14.35 1.34
C MET A 120 18.04 15.47 1.83
N GLU A 121 18.46 16.40 0.96
CA GLU A 121 19.31 17.53 1.34
C GLU A 121 18.64 18.37 2.44
N ARG A 122 17.36 18.70 2.27
CA ARG A 122 16.58 19.45 3.25
C ARG A 122 16.47 18.75 4.60
N TYR A 123 16.19 17.43 4.57
CA TYR A 123 16.13 16.62 5.78
C TYR A 123 17.47 16.57 6.54
N LEU A 124 18.59 16.51 5.81
CA LEU A 124 19.93 16.54 6.40
C LEU A 124 20.30 17.90 7.00
N GLU A 125 19.80 19.01 6.41
CA GLU A 125 20.06 20.36 6.90
C GLU A 125 19.18 20.75 8.10
N GLU A 126 17.88 20.40 8.06
CA GLU A 126 16.90 20.83 9.05
C GLU A 126 16.71 19.80 10.18
N GLY A 127 17.11 18.55 9.96
CA GLY A 127 16.97 17.43 10.93
C GLY A 127 15.53 16.94 11.09
N ASP A 128 14.60 17.50 10.33
CA ASP A 128 13.17 17.18 10.35
C ASP A 128 12.58 17.33 8.95
N ALA A 129 11.45 16.66 8.70
CA ALA A 129 10.74 16.74 7.45
C ALA A 129 9.28 17.19 7.68
N ASP A 130 8.95 18.41 7.22
CA ASP A 130 7.57 18.91 7.29
C ASP A 130 6.62 17.90 6.61
N PRO A 131 5.63 17.35 7.35
CA PRO A 131 4.67 16.37 6.81
C PRO A 131 3.94 16.86 5.56
N ALA A 132 3.74 18.17 5.40
CA ALA A 132 3.11 18.75 4.21
C ALA A 132 3.99 18.63 2.96
N SER A 133 5.31 18.61 3.12
CA SER A 133 6.27 18.46 2.01
C SER A 133 6.49 17.01 1.59
N LEU A 134 6.09 16.03 2.41
CA LEU A 134 6.34 14.60 2.18
C LEU A 134 5.34 13.91 1.24
N HIS A 135 4.23 14.56 0.86
CA HIS A 135 3.21 13.91 0.03
C HIS A 135 3.77 13.40 -1.31
N ALA A 136 4.50 14.25 -2.03
CA ALA A 136 5.08 13.87 -3.33
C ALA A 136 6.18 12.80 -3.21
N PRO A 137 7.15 12.90 -2.26
CA PRO A 137 8.11 11.82 -1.98
C PRO A 137 7.45 10.49 -1.59
N ILE A 138 6.43 10.49 -0.73
CA ILE A 138 5.69 9.27 -0.36
C ILE A 138 5.02 8.64 -1.58
N THR A 139 4.35 9.44 -2.39
CA THR A 139 3.70 8.97 -3.63
C THR A 139 4.72 8.34 -4.57
N LYS A 140 5.89 8.97 -4.73
CA LYS A 140 7.01 8.43 -5.54
C LYS A 140 7.52 7.12 -4.94
N ALA A 141 7.81 7.07 -3.64
CA ALA A 141 8.28 5.88 -2.94
C ALA A 141 7.32 4.68 -3.06
N LEU A 142 6.01 4.94 -2.97
CA LEU A 142 4.97 3.92 -3.19
C LEU A 142 4.93 3.41 -4.63
N ARG A 143 5.00 4.32 -5.61
CA ARG A 143 4.96 3.98 -7.04
C ARG A 143 6.17 3.16 -7.48
N GLU A 144 7.34 3.47 -6.95
CA GLU A 144 8.60 2.81 -7.27
C GLU A 144 8.83 1.57 -6.40
N GLY A 145 7.98 1.35 -5.38
CA GLY A 145 8.05 0.18 -4.50
C GLY A 145 9.14 0.27 -3.44
N HIS A 146 9.69 1.48 -3.18
CA HIS A 146 10.66 1.72 -2.11
C HIS A 146 10.04 1.58 -0.72
N ILE A 147 8.73 1.77 -0.61
CA ILE A 147 7.96 1.50 0.61
C ILE A 147 6.75 0.61 0.32
N ILE A 148 6.49 -0.30 1.25
CA ILE A 148 5.30 -1.14 1.34
C ILE A 148 4.70 -0.90 2.73
N PRO A 149 3.74 0.03 2.86
CA PRO A 149 3.15 0.35 4.15
C PRO A 149 2.43 -0.84 4.76
N VAL A 150 2.58 -0.99 6.08
CA VAL A 150 1.85 -2.00 6.87
C VAL A 150 0.96 -1.31 7.87
N CYS A 151 -0.31 -1.73 7.96
CA CYS A 151 -1.23 -1.31 9.00
C CYS A 151 -1.69 -2.51 9.82
N PHE A 152 -1.66 -2.36 11.15
CA PHE A 152 -2.23 -3.32 12.09
C PHE A 152 -3.69 -2.99 12.37
N THR A 153 -4.57 -4.00 12.28
CA THR A 153 -6.02 -3.81 12.45
C THR A 153 -6.70 -5.01 13.13
N SER A 154 -7.86 -4.76 13.71
CA SER A 154 -8.89 -5.77 13.96
C SER A 154 -10.20 -5.29 13.34
N ALA A 155 -10.59 -5.88 12.23
CA ALA A 155 -11.87 -5.56 11.59
C ALA A 155 -13.06 -5.94 12.48
N LYS A 156 -12.95 -7.02 13.26
CA LYS A 156 -14.00 -7.48 14.17
C LYS A 156 -14.30 -6.46 15.28
N ASN A 157 -13.24 -5.90 15.87
CA ASN A 157 -13.34 -4.98 17.00
C ASN A 157 -13.14 -3.51 16.58
N LEU A 158 -13.05 -3.24 15.27
CA LEU A 158 -12.82 -1.92 14.66
C LEU A 158 -11.54 -1.22 15.14
N ILE A 159 -10.55 -1.98 15.62
CA ILE A 159 -9.25 -1.46 16.06
C ILE A 159 -8.42 -1.10 14.83
N GLY A 160 -7.85 0.11 14.79
CA GLY A 160 -6.99 0.58 13.71
C GLY A 160 -7.68 0.79 12.36
N ILE A 161 -8.99 0.52 12.22
CA ILE A 161 -9.71 0.68 10.95
C ILE A 161 -9.79 2.14 10.53
N ARG A 162 -10.06 3.05 11.48
CA ARG A 162 -10.11 4.50 11.20
C ARG A 162 -8.73 5.02 10.73
N ASP A 163 -7.66 4.54 11.35
CA ASP A 163 -6.30 4.95 11.02
C ASP A 163 -5.88 4.37 9.68
N PHE A 164 -6.20 3.12 9.40
CA PHE A 164 -6.05 2.52 8.07
C PHE A 164 -6.77 3.32 6.98
N MET A 165 -8.02 3.75 7.20
CA MET A 165 -8.75 4.59 6.24
C MET A 165 -8.07 5.96 6.03
N LYS A 166 -7.50 6.56 7.09
CA LYS A 166 -6.69 7.80 6.94
C LYS A 166 -5.45 7.57 6.09
N VAL A 167 -4.76 6.44 6.28
CA VAL A 167 -3.59 6.07 5.47
C VAL A 167 -3.96 5.94 3.99
N ILE A 168 -5.07 5.26 3.67
CA ILE A 168 -5.57 5.17 2.29
C ILE A 168 -5.79 6.55 1.69
N ILE A 169 -6.49 7.42 2.40
CA ILE A 169 -6.87 8.76 1.90
C ILE A 169 -5.65 9.67 1.71
N ARG A 170 -4.66 9.58 2.62
CA ARG A 170 -3.52 10.50 2.64
C ARG A 170 -2.34 10.04 1.80
N HIS A 171 -2.10 8.74 1.71
CA HIS A 171 -0.84 8.21 1.22
C HIS A 171 -0.98 7.36 -0.04
N LEU A 172 -2.10 6.61 -0.23
CA LEU A 172 -2.25 5.88 -1.48
C LEU A 172 -2.52 6.86 -2.63
N PRO A 173 -1.78 6.73 -3.74
CA PRO A 173 -1.94 7.63 -4.87
C PRO A 173 -3.32 7.46 -5.52
N SER A 174 -3.88 8.58 -5.95
CA SER A 174 -5.07 8.58 -6.81
C SER A 174 -4.75 7.92 -8.16
N PRO A 175 -5.75 7.53 -8.95
CA PRO A 175 -5.53 7.00 -10.31
C PRO A 175 -4.72 7.91 -11.23
N ALA A 176 -4.74 9.23 -11.00
CA ALA A 176 -3.97 10.21 -11.76
C ALA A 176 -2.50 10.31 -11.32
N GLU A 177 -2.19 9.98 -10.07
CA GLU A 177 -0.86 10.04 -9.47
C GLU A 177 -0.11 8.71 -9.54
N ALA A 178 -0.83 7.60 -9.64
CA ALA A 178 -0.27 6.25 -9.70
C ALA A 178 0.41 5.97 -11.05
N ASN A 179 1.07 4.82 -11.15
CA ASN A 179 1.68 4.38 -12.39
C ASN A 179 0.64 4.27 -13.50
N VAL A 180 0.82 5.04 -14.56
CA VAL A 180 -0.13 5.12 -15.67
C VAL A 180 -0.06 3.84 -16.51
N SER A 181 -1.21 3.25 -16.82
CA SER A 181 -1.27 2.19 -17.83
C SER A 181 -1.01 2.83 -19.20
N LEU A 182 0.01 2.36 -19.91
CA LEU A 182 0.27 2.83 -21.25
C LEU A 182 -0.81 2.26 -22.17
N PHE A 183 -1.58 3.15 -22.79
CA PHE A 183 -2.41 2.82 -23.93
C PHE A 183 -1.57 3.10 -25.20
N GLU A 184 -1.58 2.16 -26.11
CA GLU A 184 -0.82 2.29 -27.37
C GLU A 184 -1.75 2.11 -28.57
N LYS A 185 -1.47 2.83 -29.64
CA LYS A 185 -2.06 2.55 -30.94
C LYS A 185 -1.53 1.23 -31.48
N ARG A 186 -2.13 0.73 -32.55
CA ARG A 186 -1.68 -0.48 -33.24
C ARG A 186 -0.23 -0.41 -33.76
N ASP A 187 0.25 0.78 -34.00
CA ASP A 187 1.63 1.06 -34.46
C ASP A 187 2.64 1.22 -33.31
N GLY A 188 2.22 0.99 -32.05
CA GLY A 188 3.06 1.14 -30.86
C GLY A 188 3.19 2.58 -30.34
N THR A 189 2.50 3.54 -30.96
CA THR A 189 2.54 4.94 -30.49
C THR A 189 1.77 5.09 -29.17
N PRO A 190 2.38 5.62 -28.09
CA PRO A 190 1.68 5.86 -26.84
C PRO A 190 0.51 6.83 -27.02
N ILE A 191 -0.60 6.54 -26.35
CA ILE A 191 -1.77 7.43 -26.29
C ILE A 191 -1.70 8.17 -24.94
N PRO A 192 -1.71 9.53 -24.93
CA PRO A 192 -1.81 10.29 -23.69
C PRO A 192 -3.09 9.93 -22.93
N THR A 193 -2.97 9.69 -21.63
CA THR A 193 -4.10 9.26 -20.76
C THR A 193 -4.41 10.31 -19.69
N GLU A 194 -4.29 11.58 -20.02
CA GLU A 194 -4.68 12.65 -19.11
C GLU A 194 -6.22 12.68 -18.93
N PRO A 195 -6.71 12.76 -17.65
CA PRO A 195 -8.14 12.86 -17.39
C PRO A 195 -8.67 14.22 -17.87
N SER A 196 -9.26 14.26 -19.07
CA SER A 196 -9.80 15.48 -19.68
C SER A 196 -11.12 15.16 -20.38
N ALA A 197 -12.11 16.03 -20.18
CA ALA A 197 -13.40 15.92 -20.87
C ALA A 197 -13.32 16.10 -22.40
N GLN A 198 -12.21 16.63 -22.90
CA GLN A 198 -11.95 16.85 -24.33
C GLN A 198 -11.25 15.66 -24.99
N MET A 199 -10.74 14.72 -24.20
CA MET A 199 -10.08 13.53 -24.74
C MET A 199 -11.10 12.46 -25.18
N PRO A 200 -10.75 11.64 -26.19
CA PRO A 200 -11.54 10.47 -26.53
C PRO A 200 -11.72 9.53 -25.33
N VAL A 201 -12.88 8.88 -25.24
CA VAL A 201 -13.13 7.87 -24.23
C VAL A 201 -12.18 6.70 -24.42
N LEU A 202 -11.40 6.39 -23.39
CA LEU A 202 -10.54 5.21 -23.29
C LEU A 202 -11.11 4.29 -22.24
N ALA A 203 -11.18 3.00 -22.53
CA ALA A 203 -11.64 1.98 -21.61
C ALA A 203 -10.69 0.78 -21.63
N HIS A 204 -10.39 0.24 -20.45
CA HIS A 204 -9.60 -0.98 -20.30
C HIS A 204 -10.51 -2.11 -19.85
N VAL A 205 -10.67 -3.13 -20.72
CA VAL A 205 -11.44 -4.33 -20.38
C VAL A 205 -10.56 -5.28 -19.58
N PHE A 206 -10.80 -5.40 -18.29
CA PHE A 206 -10.02 -6.25 -17.37
C PHE A 206 -10.67 -7.62 -17.14
N LYS A 207 -11.95 -7.80 -17.51
CA LYS A 207 -12.68 -9.05 -17.34
C LYS A 207 -13.69 -9.25 -18.46
N ILE A 208 -13.85 -10.49 -18.94
CA ILE A 208 -14.89 -10.89 -19.87
C ILE A 208 -15.78 -11.92 -19.18
N ILE A 209 -17.08 -11.68 -19.22
CA ILE A 209 -18.11 -12.63 -18.77
C ILE A 209 -18.96 -13.06 -19.96
N SER A 210 -19.46 -14.28 -19.93
CA SER A 210 -20.42 -14.78 -20.91
C SER A 210 -21.81 -14.79 -20.30
N ASP A 211 -22.71 -14.04 -20.91
CA ASP A 211 -24.12 -14.03 -20.56
C ASP A 211 -24.90 -14.85 -21.60
N PRO A 212 -25.83 -15.75 -21.19
CA PRO A 212 -26.59 -16.59 -22.13
C PRO A 212 -27.46 -15.83 -23.11
N PHE A 213 -27.87 -14.58 -22.78
CA PHE A 213 -28.79 -13.80 -23.57
C PHE A 213 -28.11 -12.68 -24.37
N VAL A 214 -27.07 -12.09 -23.82
CA VAL A 214 -26.37 -10.94 -24.41
C VAL A 214 -25.05 -11.35 -25.08
N GLY A 215 -24.52 -12.51 -24.75
CA GLY A 215 -23.23 -12.99 -25.26
C GLY A 215 -22.05 -12.57 -24.38
N LYS A 216 -20.92 -12.16 -24.98
CA LYS A 216 -19.71 -11.73 -24.24
C LYS A 216 -19.83 -10.28 -23.84
N ILE A 217 -19.67 -10.01 -22.53
CA ILE A 217 -19.66 -8.68 -21.94
C ILE A 217 -18.25 -8.41 -21.42
N GLY A 218 -17.66 -7.30 -21.87
CA GLY A 218 -16.41 -6.76 -21.30
C GLY A 218 -16.71 -5.87 -20.11
N ILE A 219 -15.98 -6.05 -19.00
CA ILE A 219 -16.02 -5.21 -17.81
C ILE A 219 -14.69 -4.48 -17.70
#